data_cae1465290082548bd8da7d66869b8dd
#
_entry.id   cae1465290082548bd8da7d66869b8dd
#
_cell.length_a   1.000
_cell.length_b   1.000
_cell.length_c   1.000
_cell.angle_alpha   90.00
_cell.angle_beta   90.00
_cell.angle_gamma   90.00
#
_symmetry.space_group_name_H-M   'P 1'
#
loop_
_entity.id
_entity.type
_entity.pdbx_description
1 polymer ?
#
loop_
_entity_poly.entity_id
_entity_poly.type
_entity_poly.pdbx_seq_one_letter_code
_entity_poly.pdbx_strand_id
1 'polypeptide(L)'
;MYQTRNNKEKLWLFIKIFLPILIYQFANYSASFIDTMMTGQYSTMDLAGVSMATSLWNPLFSFLTGIVSALVPIIAQYLGKGERDKIREEFHQFVYLAIGLTILLLCSVLFIAVPALAQFGLDESVFQVGRQYLYFISIGILPLLLFSVCRSFFDALGLTQLSMYLMLLLVPFNSLFNYLLIYGKMGLPALGGAGAGLGTALAYWAVLLVIVLVMCKNKTIASYQIWQWSPIDLSLLKEGLKIGLPIGLQVFAEVAIFAVVGLYMAKFSAQIIAAHQSAMNFATLLYAFPASVSSALAIVIAYEVGAKRPQDVKAYSRLGRLVALGFAGLTLTFLYFFRSKVAYLYGNDAEFIRLTSHFLSFALMFQLADAFTAPIQGILRGYKDTTVPFILGLVAYWSMTFPVAFLLERFFQMGPEAYWIGLISGIFVCGIALNLRLIKIAHSHLSVK
;
A
#
# COMPACT_ATOMS: atom_id res chain seq x y z
N MET A 1 16.78 -3.74 -21.28
CA MET A 1 16.86 -3.82 -19.83
C MET A 1 16.25 -5.10 -19.27
N TYR A 2 15.18 -5.60 -19.85
CA TYR A 2 14.46 -6.80 -19.41
C TYR A 2 14.60 -8.02 -20.35
N GLN A 3 15.62 -8.07 -21.20
CA GLN A 3 15.82 -9.22 -22.07
C GLN A 3 16.41 -10.39 -21.29
N THR A 4 15.65 -11.45 -21.15
CA THR A 4 16.03 -12.69 -20.46
C THR A 4 15.90 -13.87 -21.39
N ARG A 5 16.92 -14.76 -21.39
CA ARG A 5 16.99 -15.90 -22.31
C ARG A 5 16.53 -17.22 -21.67
N ASN A 6 16.70 -17.34 -20.36
CA ASN A 6 16.39 -18.57 -19.62
C ASN A 6 15.68 -18.29 -18.28
N ASN A 7 15.16 -19.33 -17.64
CA ASN A 7 14.41 -19.21 -16.39
C ASN A 7 15.27 -18.71 -15.23
N LYS A 8 16.57 -18.98 -15.23
CA LYS A 8 17.48 -18.50 -14.17
C LYS A 8 17.66 -16.98 -14.25
N GLU A 9 17.82 -16.45 -15.46
CA GLU A 9 17.88 -15.01 -15.68
C GLU A 9 16.56 -14.30 -15.31
N LYS A 10 15.41 -14.94 -15.64
CA LYS A 10 14.09 -14.44 -15.24
C LYS A 10 13.93 -14.37 -13.72
N LEU A 11 14.33 -15.42 -13.02
CA LEU A 11 14.30 -15.46 -11.56
C LEU A 11 15.21 -14.36 -10.98
N TRP A 12 16.42 -14.24 -11.48
CA TRP A 12 17.36 -13.22 -10.99
C TRP A 12 16.86 -11.80 -11.23
N LEU A 13 16.32 -11.52 -12.42
CA LEU A 13 15.70 -10.21 -12.73
C LEU A 13 14.50 -9.93 -11.81
N PHE A 14 13.64 -10.94 -11.62
CA PHE A 14 12.49 -10.81 -10.73
C PHE A 14 12.91 -10.49 -9.30
N ILE A 15 13.90 -11.20 -8.75
CA ILE A 15 14.44 -10.94 -7.41
C ILE A 15 15.06 -9.55 -7.33
N LYS A 16 15.79 -9.12 -8.36
CA LYS A 16 16.39 -7.78 -8.43
C LYS A 16 15.36 -6.66 -8.39
N ILE A 17 14.16 -6.89 -8.91
CA ILE A 17 13.04 -5.95 -8.85
C ILE A 17 12.27 -6.09 -7.53
N PHE A 18 11.99 -7.31 -7.12
CA PHE A 18 11.18 -7.63 -5.95
C PHE A 18 11.83 -7.25 -4.63
N LEU A 19 13.11 -7.58 -4.43
CA LEU A 19 13.78 -7.39 -3.14
C LEU A 19 13.86 -5.91 -2.72
N PRO A 20 14.21 -4.95 -3.59
CA PRO A 20 14.14 -3.53 -3.25
C PRO A 20 12.72 -3.07 -2.89
N ILE A 21 11.69 -3.57 -3.56
CA ILE A 21 10.29 -3.24 -3.23
C ILE A 21 9.94 -3.76 -1.84
N LEU A 22 10.36 -4.98 -1.50
CA LEU A 22 10.14 -5.54 -0.17
C LEU A 22 10.81 -4.71 0.93
N ILE A 23 12.07 -4.31 0.73
CA ILE A 23 12.79 -3.43 1.66
C ILE A 23 12.09 -2.07 1.78
N TYR A 24 11.64 -1.51 0.66
CA TYR A 24 10.83 -0.30 0.64
C TYR A 24 9.58 -0.42 1.52
N GLN A 25 8.82 -1.52 1.41
CA GLN A 25 7.63 -1.74 2.21
C GLN A 25 7.94 -1.79 3.71
N PHE A 26 8.99 -2.50 4.11
CA PHE A 26 9.41 -2.53 5.51
C PHE A 26 9.89 -1.17 6.02
N ALA A 27 10.58 -0.39 5.19
CA ALA A 27 10.98 0.98 5.55
C ALA A 27 9.76 1.88 5.76
N ASN A 28 8.73 1.75 4.93
CA ASN A 28 7.47 2.49 5.07
C ASN A 28 6.76 2.15 6.40
N TYR A 29 6.66 0.86 6.75
CA TYR A 29 6.11 0.45 8.05
C TYR A 29 6.96 0.95 9.22
N SER A 30 8.27 0.95 9.09
CA SER A 30 9.20 1.46 10.12
C SER A 30 9.00 2.96 10.37
N ALA A 31 8.82 3.76 9.33
CA ALA A 31 8.54 5.20 9.47
C ALA A 31 7.24 5.43 10.25
N SER A 32 6.16 4.72 9.89
CA SER A 32 4.89 4.80 10.60
C SER A 32 5.00 4.35 12.06
N PHE A 33 5.77 3.30 12.33
CA PHE A 33 6.03 2.82 13.69
C PHE A 33 6.78 3.86 14.52
N ILE A 34 7.80 4.50 13.95
CA ILE A 34 8.57 5.56 14.62
C ILE A 34 7.67 6.75 14.97
N ASP A 35 6.80 7.19 14.06
CA ASP A 35 5.85 8.26 14.32
C ASP A 35 4.97 7.95 15.52
N THR A 36 4.40 6.76 15.56
CA THR A 36 3.52 6.29 16.62
C THR A 36 4.27 6.18 17.96
N MET A 37 5.46 5.59 17.94
CA MET A 37 6.28 5.40 19.14
C MET A 37 6.72 6.74 19.75
N MET A 38 7.23 7.66 18.94
CA MET A 38 7.68 8.96 19.42
C MET A 38 6.53 9.81 19.95
N THR A 39 5.38 9.78 19.27
CA THR A 39 4.17 10.49 19.74
C THR A 39 3.67 9.90 21.06
N GLY A 40 3.63 8.58 21.18
CA GLY A 40 3.18 7.88 22.39
C GLY A 40 4.10 8.10 23.61
N GLN A 41 5.42 8.18 23.37
CA GLN A 41 6.39 8.53 24.41
C GLN A 41 6.25 9.95 24.90
N TYR A 42 5.81 10.88 24.04
CA TYR A 42 5.57 12.27 24.43
C TYR A 42 4.30 12.41 25.27
N SER A 43 3.17 11.87 24.78
CA SER A 43 1.87 11.96 25.45
C SER A 43 0.90 10.91 24.91
N THR A 44 0.24 10.18 25.83
CA THR A 44 -0.83 9.23 25.47
C THR A 44 -2.04 9.94 24.86
N MET A 45 -2.35 11.14 25.32
CA MET A 45 -3.44 11.96 24.80
C MET A 45 -3.12 12.42 23.36
N ASP A 46 -1.90 12.85 23.10
CA ASP A 46 -1.45 13.23 21.77
C ASP A 46 -1.50 12.05 20.81
N LEU A 47 -1.09 10.86 21.27
CA LEU A 47 -1.20 9.63 20.49
C LEU A 47 -2.66 9.32 20.12
N ALA A 48 -3.59 9.52 21.04
CA ALA A 48 -5.03 9.34 20.77
C ALA A 48 -5.52 10.31 19.68
N GLY A 49 -5.15 11.59 19.76
CA GLY A 49 -5.49 12.59 18.75
C GLY A 49 -4.92 12.28 17.37
N VAL A 50 -3.65 11.92 17.32
CA VAL A 50 -2.98 11.51 16.07
C VAL A 50 -3.61 10.23 15.47
N SER A 51 -3.93 9.24 16.31
CA SER A 51 -4.57 8.00 15.86
C SER A 51 -5.95 8.23 15.24
N MET A 52 -6.75 9.13 15.83
CA MET A 52 -8.04 9.52 15.26
C MET A 52 -7.88 10.24 13.93
N ALA A 53 -6.93 11.17 13.84
CA ALA A 53 -6.63 11.90 12.62
C ALA A 53 -6.13 10.98 11.49
N THR A 54 -5.24 10.05 11.81
CA THR A 54 -4.70 9.08 10.81
C THR A 54 -5.75 8.08 10.35
N SER A 55 -6.73 7.76 11.17
CA SER A 55 -7.88 6.92 10.76
C SER A 55 -8.70 7.55 9.63
N LEU A 56 -8.76 8.88 9.57
CA LEU A 56 -9.39 9.62 8.48
C LEU A 56 -8.43 9.88 7.32
N TRP A 57 -7.17 10.15 7.62
CA TRP A 57 -6.14 10.46 6.64
C TRP A 57 -5.76 9.25 5.78
N ASN A 58 -5.48 8.09 6.40
CA ASN A 58 -4.92 6.93 5.72
C ASN A 58 -5.79 6.39 4.58
N PRO A 59 -7.13 6.25 4.71
CA PRO A 59 -7.96 5.81 3.59
C PRO A 59 -7.95 6.79 2.42
N LEU A 60 -8.03 8.09 2.69
CA LEU A 60 -8.00 9.13 1.66
C LEU A 60 -6.66 9.13 0.92
N PHE A 61 -5.58 9.08 1.67
CA PHE A 61 -4.23 9.04 1.11
C PHE A 61 -3.97 7.77 0.30
N SER A 62 -4.37 6.60 0.81
CA SER A 62 -4.23 5.32 0.12
C SER A 62 -5.02 5.28 -1.20
N PHE A 63 -6.20 5.87 -1.21
CA PHE A 63 -6.99 6.05 -2.42
C PHE A 63 -6.23 6.83 -3.50
N LEU A 64 -5.65 7.98 -3.14
CA LEU A 64 -4.94 8.83 -4.10
C LEU A 64 -3.63 8.23 -4.58
N THR A 65 -2.87 7.59 -3.69
CA THR A 65 -1.64 6.88 -4.09
C THR A 65 -1.94 5.66 -4.96
N GLY A 66 -3.07 5.01 -4.74
CA GLY A 66 -3.59 3.96 -5.61
C GLY A 66 -3.83 4.47 -7.03
N ILE A 67 -4.43 5.66 -7.20
CA ILE A 67 -4.61 6.30 -8.52
C ILE A 67 -3.25 6.54 -9.20
N VAL A 68 -2.30 7.10 -8.47
CA VAL A 68 -0.96 7.40 -8.99
C VAL A 68 -0.20 6.13 -9.40
N SER A 69 -0.44 5.01 -8.73
CA SER A 69 0.22 3.74 -9.04
C SER A 69 -0.08 3.20 -10.44
N ALA A 70 -1.12 3.70 -11.11
CA ALA A 70 -1.41 3.39 -12.51
C ALA A 70 -0.29 3.78 -13.47
N LEU A 71 0.57 4.72 -13.09
CA LEU A 71 1.73 5.12 -13.87
C LEU A 71 2.69 3.95 -14.12
N VAL A 72 2.79 3.00 -13.18
CA VAL A 72 3.68 1.83 -13.28
C VAL A 72 3.36 0.98 -14.52
N PRO A 73 2.16 0.40 -14.68
CA PRO A 73 1.86 -0.41 -15.85
C PRO A 73 1.81 0.41 -17.15
N ILE A 74 1.47 1.69 -17.10
CA ILE A 74 1.45 2.56 -18.28
C ILE A 74 2.86 2.74 -18.82
N ILE A 75 3.79 3.20 -18.00
CA ILE A 75 5.19 3.43 -18.42
C ILE A 75 5.89 2.11 -18.76
N ALA A 76 5.70 1.06 -17.98
CA ALA A 76 6.33 -0.23 -18.25
C ALA A 76 5.91 -0.81 -19.61
N GLN A 77 4.64 -0.64 -20.02
CA GLN A 77 4.19 -1.06 -21.35
C GLN A 77 4.82 -0.21 -22.46
N TYR A 78 4.90 1.12 -22.31
CA TYR A 78 5.58 1.97 -23.30
C TYR A 78 7.08 1.65 -23.38
N LEU A 79 7.71 1.34 -22.25
CA LEU A 79 9.10 0.89 -22.22
C LEU A 79 9.28 -0.42 -23.00
N GLY A 80 8.34 -1.37 -22.87
CA GLY A 80 8.32 -2.62 -23.62
C GLY A 80 8.13 -2.41 -25.14
N LYS A 81 7.33 -1.42 -25.52
CA LYS A 81 7.13 -1.03 -26.93
C LYS A 81 8.30 -0.23 -27.51
N GLY A 82 9.18 0.33 -26.66
CA GLY A 82 10.27 1.21 -27.08
C GLY A 82 9.86 2.66 -27.34
N GLU A 83 8.67 3.07 -26.94
CA GLU A 83 8.10 4.41 -27.16
C GLU A 83 8.53 5.40 -26.05
N ARG A 84 9.77 5.89 -26.13
CA ARG A 84 10.36 6.75 -25.07
C ARG A 84 9.68 8.10 -24.90
N ASP A 85 9.21 8.70 -25.97
CA ASP A 85 8.53 10.02 -25.91
C ASP A 85 7.21 9.92 -25.14
N LYS A 86 6.49 8.82 -25.29
CA LYS A 86 5.27 8.55 -24.52
C LYS A 86 5.53 8.39 -23.02
N ILE A 87 6.66 7.83 -22.64
CA ILE A 87 7.08 7.71 -21.23
C ILE A 87 7.21 9.11 -20.60
N ARG A 88 7.85 10.05 -21.29
CA ARG A 88 7.98 11.44 -20.84
C ARG A 88 6.62 12.13 -20.71
N GLU A 89 5.79 12.03 -21.74
CA GLU A 89 4.45 12.62 -21.76
C GLU A 89 3.61 12.12 -20.57
N GLU A 90 3.54 10.81 -20.37
CA GLU A 90 2.78 10.20 -19.26
C GLU A 90 3.31 10.62 -17.89
N PHE A 91 4.63 10.69 -17.71
CA PHE A 91 5.21 11.18 -16.46
C PHE A 91 4.72 12.60 -16.15
N HIS A 92 4.74 13.51 -17.14
CA HIS A 92 4.25 14.88 -16.95
C HIS A 92 2.75 14.93 -16.65
N GLN A 93 1.93 14.12 -17.35
CA GLN A 93 0.49 14.07 -17.06
C GLN A 93 0.22 13.63 -15.63
N PHE A 94 0.97 12.66 -15.09
CA PHE A 94 0.82 12.23 -13.70
C PHE A 94 1.36 13.25 -12.69
N VAL A 95 2.33 14.08 -13.05
CA VAL A 95 2.72 15.25 -12.25
C VAL A 95 1.56 16.25 -12.17
N TYR A 96 0.92 16.57 -13.29
CA TYR A 96 -0.26 17.43 -13.30
C TYR A 96 -1.43 16.82 -12.53
N LEU A 97 -1.63 15.52 -12.67
CA LEU A 97 -2.64 14.79 -11.89
C LEU A 97 -2.35 14.88 -10.39
N ALA A 98 -1.09 14.71 -9.96
CA ALA A 98 -0.70 14.83 -8.56
C ALA A 98 -1.01 16.22 -7.99
N ILE A 99 -0.81 17.29 -8.76
CA ILE A 99 -1.18 18.64 -8.36
C ILE A 99 -2.70 18.76 -8.18
N GLY A 100 -3.48 18.24 -9.12
CA GLY A 100 -4.95 18.21 -9.02
C GLY A 100 -5.44 17.40 -7.83
N LEU A 101 -4.85 16.23 -7.60
CA LEU A 101 -5.16 15.38 -6.44
C LEU A 101 -4.74 16.03 -5.12
N THR A 102 -3.68 16.83 -5.10
CA THR A 102 -3.29 17.63 -3.93
C THR A 102 -4.40 18.60 -3.54
N ILE A 103 -4.95 19.32 -4.51
CA ILE A 103 -6.06 20.25 -4.26
C ILE A 103 -7.29 19.48 -3.75
N LEU A 104 -7.61 18.35 -4.37
CA LEU A 104 -8.72 17.49 -3.95
C LEU A 104 -8.55 17.02 -2.51
N LEU A 105 -7.35 16.54 -2.13
CA LEU A 105 -7.10 16.06 -0.78
C LEU A 105 -7.10 17.20 0.24
N LEU A 106 -6.55 18.36 -0.10
CA LEU A 106 -6.65 19.56 0.76
C LEU A 106 -8.12 19.93 1.03
N CYS A 107 -8.95 19.98 0.00
CA CYS A 107 -10.37 20.22 0.15
C CYS A 107 -11.03 19.11 1.01
N SER A 108 -10.67 17.85 0.80
CA SER A 108 -11.20 16.72 1.58
C SER A 108 -10.80 16.80 3.05
N VAL A 109 -9.59 17.22 3.37
CA VAL A 109 -9.17 17.42 4.76
C VAL A 109 -9.96 18.55 5.41
N LEU A 110 -10.09 19.69 4.75
CA LEU A 110 -10.75 20.87 5.30
C LEU A 110 -12.27 20.68 5.44
N PHE A 111 -12.93 20.11 4.44
CA PHE A 111 -14.39 20.05 4.37
C PHE A 111 -14.99 18.70 4.81
N ILE A 112 -14.19 17.63 4.88
CA ILE A 112 -14.66 16.30 5.25
C ILE A 112 -13.95 15.80 6.52
N ALA A 113 -12.62 15.70 6.52
CA ALA A 113 -11.90 15.04 7.60
C ALA A 113 -11.97 15.83 8.91
N VAL A 114 -11.73 17.15 8.89
CA VAL A 114 -11.79 17.98 10.09
C VAL A 114 -13.21 18.08 10.65
N PRO A 115 -14.27 18.34 9.85
CA PRO A 115 -15.64 18.29 10.34
C PRO A 115 -16.06 16.90 10.87
N ALA A 116 -15.63 15.82 10.23
CA ALA A 116 -15.90 14.46 10.70
C ALA A 116 -15.23 14.20 12.05
N LEU A 117 -13.97 14.63 12.23
CA LEU A 117 -13.26 14.53 13.49
C LEU A 117 -14.01 15.23 14.64
N ALA A 118 -14.61 16.39 14.36
CA ALA A 118 -15.40 17.14 15.33
C ALA A 118 -16.68 16.41 15.79
N GLN A 119 -17.19 15.47 14.97
CA GLN A 119 -18.43 14.73 15.29
C GLN A 119 -18.18 13.46 16.12
N PHE A 120 -16.94 13.06 16.33
CA PHE A 120 -16.62 11.86 17.12
C PHE A 120 -16.79 12.02 18.65
N GLY A 121 -17.16 13.20 19.13
CA GLY A 121 -17.36 13.44 20.56
C GLY A 121 -16.08 13.28 21.39
N LEU A 122 -14.92 13.62 20.82
CA LEU A 122 -13.62 13.56 21.47
C LEU A 122 -13.48 14.65 22.52
N ASP A 123 -12.65 14.40 23.54
CA ASP A 123 -12.21 15.45 24.45
C ASP A 123 -11.55 16.58 23.65
N GLU A 124 -11.80 17.81 24.07
CA GLU A 124 -11.32 19.01 23.35
C GLU A 124 -9.81 18.97 23.09
N SER A 125 -9.02 18.51 24.04
CA SER A 125 -7.57 18.39 23.91
C SER A 125 -7.16 17.37 22.85
N VAL A 126 -7.83 16.22 22.78
CA VAL A 126 -7.61 15.17 21.78
C VAL A 126 -8.03 15.66 20.38
N PHE A 127 -9.17 16.33 20.30
CA PHE A 127 -9.65 16.94 19.06
C PHE A 127 -8.67 17.98 18.51
N GLN A 128 -8.15 18.87 19.35
CA GLN A 128 -7.20 19.91 18.94
C GLN A 128 -5.91 19.31 18.38
N VAL A 129 -5.36 18.28 19.03
CA VAL A 129 -4.17 17.57 18.53
C VAL A 129 -4.44 16.94 17.17
N GLY A 130 -5.55 16.23 17.02
CA GLY A 130 -5.94 15.59 15.76
C GLY A 130 -6.15 16.59 14.63
N ARG A 131 -6.81 17.71 14.91
CA ARG A 131 -7.03 18.79 13.94
C ARG A 131 -5.72 19.44 13.50
N GLN A 132 -4.84 19.76 14.44
CA GLN A 132 -3.54 20.35 14.14
C GLN A 132 -2.67 19.37 13.34
N TYR A 133 -2.71 18.07 13.67
CA TYR A 133 -2.02 17.05 12.91
C TYR A 133 -2.48 17.03 11.45
N LEU A 134 -3.80 17.07 11.19
CA LEU A 134 -4.35 17.11 9.83
C LEU A 134 -3.91 18.36 9.07
N TYR A 135 -3.87 19.51 9.71
CA TYR A 135 -3.39 20.74 9.07
C TYR A 135 -1.90 20.67 8.76
N PHE A 136 -1.08 20.17 9.66
CA PHE A 136 0.36 20.07 9.46
C PHE A 136 0.75 19.04 8.40
N ILE A 137 0.13 17.86 8.40
CA ILE A 137 0.42 16.86 7.38
C ILE A 137 -0.04 17.30 5.99
N SER A 138 -1.05 18.18 5.93
CA SER A 138 -1.55 18.75 4.68
C SER A 138 -0.48 19.58 3.94
N ILE A 139 0.49 20.15 4.63
CA ILE A 139 1.65 20.84 4.04
C ILE A 139 2.50 19.86 3.21
N GLY A 140 2.48 18.59 3.58
CA GLY A 140 3.22 17.51 2.92
C GLY A 140 2.47 16.78 1.81
N ILE A 141 1.20 17.13 1.50
CA ILE A 141 0.42 16.41 0.48
C ILE A 141 1.09 16.46 -0.89
N LEU A 142 1.48 17.63 -1.34
CA LEU A 142 2.11 17.80 -2.65
C LEU A 142 3.42 17.00 -2.77
N PRO A 143 4.42 17.16 -1.88
CA PRO A 143 5.65 16.38 -1.99
C PRO A 143 5.42 14.88 -1.82
N LEU A 144 4.43 14.46 -1.07
CA LEU A 144 4.07 13.07 -0.84
C LEU A 144 3.48 12.43 -2.10
N LEU A 145 2.58 13.12 -2.82
CA LEU A 145 2.05 12.65 -4.09
C LEU A 145 3.11 12.72 -5.21
N LEU A 146 3.93 13.75 -5.27
CA LEU A 146 5.05 13.83 -6.22
C LEU A 146 6.09 12.75 -5.95
N PHE A 147 6.38 12.42 -4.70
CA PHE A 147 7.21 11.27 -4.35
C PHE A 147 6.61 9.97 -4.92
N SER A 148 5.30 9.76 -4.77
CA SER A 148 4.60 8.59 -5.33
C SER A 148 4.68 8.53 -6.85
N VAL A 149 4.56 9.65 -7.54
CA VAL A 149 4.73 9.74 -9.01
C VAL A 149 6.15 9.37 -9.42
N CYS A 150 7.16 9.98 -8.79
CA CYS A 150 8.56 9.70 -9.09
C CYS A 150 8.93 8.25 -8.78
N ARG A 151 8.47 7.71 -7.66
CA ARG A 151 8.67 6.29 -7.31
C ARG A 151 8.05 5.37 -8.37
N SER A 152 6.80 5.61 -8.76
CA SER A 152 6.12 4.82 -9.80
C SER A 152 6.86 4.88 -11.13
N PHE A 153 7.41 6.03 -11.47
CA PHE A 153 8.25 6.22 -12.66
C PHE A 153 9.55 5.40 -12.57
N PHE A 154 10.27 5.47 -11.44
CA PHE A 154 11.50 4.70 -11.24
C PHE A 154 11.24 3.19 -11.24
N ASP A 155 10.18 2.74 -10.57
CA ASP A 155 9.80 1.34 -10.51
C ASP A 155 9.46 0.79 -11.91
N ALA A 156 8.72 1.54 -12.71
CA ALA A 156 8.37 1.16 -14.08
C ALA A 156 9.59 1.06 -15.00
N LEU A 157 10.61 1.87 -14.76
CA LEU A 157 11.90 1.80 -15.47
C LEU A 157 12.82 0.68 -14.96
N GLY A 158 12.41 -0.07 -13.93
CA GLY A 158 13.21 -1.09 -13.28
C GLY A 158 14.27 -0.56 -12.31
N LEU A 159 14.20 0.72 -11.96
CA LEU A 159 15.08 1.37 -10.99
C LEU A 159 14.54 1.25 -9.56
N THR A 160 14.04 0.06 -9.20
CA THR A 160 13.43 -0.19 -7.88
C THR A 160 14.41 -0.01 -6.73
N GLN A 161 15.71 -0.21 -6.96
CA GLN A 161 16.75 0.09 -5.98
C GLN A 161 16.80 1.59 -5.63
N LEU A 162 16.57 2.46 -6.61
CA LEU A 162 16.52 3.91 -6.38
C LEU A 162 15.32 4.27 -5.49
N SER A 163 14.15 3.71 -5.77
CA SER A 163 12.96 3.87 -4.92
C SER A 163 13.22 3.40 -3.49
N MET A 164 13.90 2.27 -3.32
CA MET A 164 14.30 1.75 -2.02
C MET A 164 15.22 2.71 -1.27
N TYR A 165 16.27 3.23 -1.91
CA TYR A 165 17.20 4.16 -1.26
C TYR A 165 16.51 5.46 -0.84
N LEU A 166 15.61 5.98 -1.66
CA LEU A 166 14.85 7.20 -1.33
C LEU A 166 13.92 6.97 -0.14
N MET A 167 13.31 5.79 -0.05
CA MET A 167 12.47 5.45 1.10
C MET A 167 13.30 5.19 2.37
N LEU A 168 14.44 4.54 2.24
CA LEU A 168 15.38 4.38 3.36
C LEU A 168 15.91 5.74 3.86
N LEU A 169 16.07 6.70 2.97
CA LEU A 169 16.45 8.07 3.33
C LEU A 169 15.33 8.84 4.04
N LEU A 170 14.06 8.55 3.69
CA LEU A 170 12.90 9.15 4.34
C LEU A 170 12.86 8.84 5.83
N VAL A 171 13.23 7.62 6.24
CA VAL A 171 13.17 7.18 7.65
C VAL A 171 14.02 8.08 8.58
N PRO A 172 15.32 8.32 8.33
CA PRO A 172 16.10 9.21 9.17
C PRO A 172 15.63 10.67 9.12
N PHE A 173 15.19 11.18 7.98
CA PHE A 173 14.62 12.54 7.92
C PHE A 173 13.34 12.65 8.74
N ASN A 174 12.45 11.70 8.62
CA ASN A 174 11.23 11.66 9.42
C ASN A 174 11.55 11.58 10.92
N SER A 175 12.44 10.70 11.31
CA SER A 175 12.88 10.55 12.71
C SER A 175 13.50 11.84 13.26
N LEU A 176 14.36 12.50 12.47
CA LEU A 176 15.00 13.75 12.87
C LEU A 176 13.98 14.88 13.04
N PHE A 177 13.13 15.11 12.05
CA PHE A 177 12.12 16.16 12.12
C PHE A 177 11.08 15.91 13.22
N ASN A 178 10.68 14.66 13.44
CA ASN A 178 9.82 14.28 14.54
C ASN A 178 10.50 14.58 15.88
N TYR A 179 11.76 14.22 16.07
CA TYR A 179 12.51 14.51 17.28
C TYR A 179 12.56 16.02 17.58
N LEU A 180 12.82 16.82 16.55
CA LEU A 180 12.89 18.28 16.70
C LEU A 180 11.53 18.92 17.02
N LEU A 181 10.46 18.45 16.39
CA LEU A 181 9.15 19.11 16.43
C LEU A 181 8.22 18.54 17.51
N ILE A 182 8.26 17.24 17.78
CA ILE A 182 7.45 16.65 18.86
C ILE A 182 7.99 17.12 20.21
N TYR A 183 9.30 17.04 20.41
CA TYR A 183 9.94 17.34 21.70
C TYR A 183 10.43 18.79 21.85
N GLY A 184 10.36 19.60 20.80
CA GLY A 184 10.78 21.00 20.84
C GLY A 184 12.28 21.17 21.11
N LYS A 185 13.13 20.54 20.29
CA LYS A 185 14.59 20.64 20.41
C LYS A 185 15.16 21.73 19.52
N MET A 186 16.39 22.14 19.81
CA MET A 186 17.15 23.14 19.05
C MET A 186 16.43 24.52 18.93
N GLY A 187 15.72 24.93 19.97
CA GLY A 187 15.01 26.21 20.01
C GLY A 187 13.64 26.22 19.28
N LEU A 188 13.20 25.08 18.80
CA LEU A 188 11.86 24.93 18.21
C LEU A 188 10.81 24.69 19.29
N PRO A 189 9.54 25.11 19.07
CA PRO A 189 8.47 24.83 20.00
C PRO A 189 8.14 23.34 20.01
N ALA A 190 7.80 22.79 21.17
CA ALA A 190 7.28 21.44 21.31
C ALA A 190 5.82 21.40 20.80
N LEU A 191 5.61 20.79 19.65
CA LEU A 191 4.29 20.68 19.02
C LEU A 191 3.54 19.39 19.42
N GLY A 192 4.21 18.49 20.17
CA GLY A 192 3.63 17.22 20.58
C GLY A 192 3.24 16.36 19.39
N GLY A 193 2.12 15.64 19.50
CA GLY A 193 1.63 14.75 18.43
C GLY A 193 1.37 15.44 17.10
N ALA A 194 0.94 16.70 17.11
CA ALA A 194 0.79 17.48 15.88
C ALA A 194 2.14 17.68 15.16
N GLY A 195 3.24 17.74 15.92
CA GLY A 195 4.60 17.80 15.38
C GLY A 195 4.99 16.59 14.52
N ALA A 196 4.41 15.42 14.75
CA ALA A 196 4.61 14.24 13.89
C ALA A 196 4.07 14.47 12.47
N GLY A 197 2.93 15.15 12.35
CA GLY A 197 2.37 15.53 11.05
C GLY A 197 3.28 16.49 10.27
N LEU A 198 3.79 17.53 10.94
CA LEU A 198 4.72 18.47 10.33
C LEU A 198 6.08 17.84 10.05
N GLY A 199 6.58 16.98 10.93
CA GLY A 199 7.82 16.24 10.74
C GLY A 199 7.78 15.36 9.51
N THR A 200 6.70 14.62 9.32
CA THR A 200 6.46 13.80 8.11
C THR A 200 6.37 14.68 6.86
N ALA A 201 5.64 15.78 6.91
CA ALA A 201 5.54 16.73 5.79
C ALA A 201 6.93 17.26 5.37
N LEU A 202 7.74 17.71 6.32
CA LEU A 202 9.09 18.23 6.07
C LEU A 202 10.04 17.14 5.56
N ALA A 203 9.91 15.90 6.05
CA ALA A 203 10.68 14.77 5.56
C ALA A 203 10.41 14.49 4.06
N TYR A 204 9.14 14.53 3.64
CA TYR A 204 8.80 14.39 2.22
C TYR A 204 9.31 15.56 1.38
N TRP A 205 9.26 16.80 1.86
CA TRP A 205 9.89 17.93 1.18
C TRP A 205 11.39 17.75 1.02
N ALA A 206 12.09 17.31 2.06
CA ALA A 206 13.52 17.05 2.01
C ALA A 206 13.87 15.94 1.01
N VAL A 207 13.13 14.84 1.02
CA VAL A 207 13.34 13.73 0.08
C VAL A 207 12.99 14.14 -1.35
N LEU A 208 11.97 14.98 -1.56
CA LEU A 208 11.64 15.51 -2.89
C LEU A 208 12.80 16.34 -3.47
N LEU A 209 13.48 17.14 -2.65
CA LEU A 209 14.69 17.85 -3.09
C LEU A 209 15.79 16.88 -3.52
N VAL A 210 16.00 15.81 -2.77
CA VAL A 210 16.95 14.75 -3.14
C VAL A 210 16.54 14.07 -4.45
N ILE A 211 15.24 13.79 -4.65
CA ILE A 211 14.72 13.23 -5.90
C ILE A 211 15.06 14.13 -7.08
N VAL A 212 14.80 15.43 -6.98
CA VAL A 212 15.11 16.39 -8.06
C VAL A 212 16.62 16.35 -8.39
N LEU A 213 17.48 16.34 -7.38
CA LEU A 213 18.93 16.25 -7.60
C LEU A 213 19.34 14.93 -8.27
N VAL A 214 18.73 13.82 -7.86
CA VAL A 214 18.99 12.50 -8.46
C VAL A 214 18.51 12.48 -9.92
N MET A 215 17.31 13.03 -10.21
CA MET A 215 16.78 13.10 -11.56
C MET A 215 17.64 13.94 -12.49
N CYS A 216 18.27 15.00 -11.99
CA CYS A 216 19.23 15.82 -12.74
C CYS A 216 20.54 15.08 -13.05
N LYS A 217 21.03 14.24 -12.13
CA LYS A 217 22.34 13.61 -12.23
C LYS A 217 22.32 12.19 -12.80
N ASN A 218 21.20 11.49 -12.72
CA ASN A 218 21.09 10.11 -13.19
C ASN A 218 20.99 10.05 -14.71
N LYS A 219 22.01 9.46 -15.36
CA LYS A 219 22.09 9.37 -16.83
C LYS A 219 20.93 8.62 -17.46
N THR A 220 20.43 7.57 -16.82
CA THR A 220 19.28 6.78 -17.31
C THR A 220 18.02 7.64 -17.35
N ILE A 221 17.75 8.37 -16.27
CA ILE A 221 16.59 9.27 -16.18
C ILE A 221 16.73 10.45 -17.13
N ALA A 222 17.91 11.04 -17.20
CA ALA A 222 18.22 12.15 -18.12
C ALA A 222 17.98 11.78 -19.59
N SER A 223 18.18 10.51 -19.97
CA SER A 223 17.94 10.03 -21.34
C SER A 223 16.48 10.14 -21.79
N TYR A 224 15.53 10.25 -20.87
CA TYR A 224 14.11 10.46 -21.17
C TYR A 224 13.72 11.92 -21.30
N GLN A 225 14.66 12.86 -21.13
CA GLN A 225 14.46 14.32 -21.30
C GLN A 225 13.26 14.85 -20.48
N ILE A 226 13.08 14.38 -19.28
CA ILE A 226 11.92 14.69 -18.42
C ILE A 226 11.78 16.16 -18.04
N TRP A 227 12.84 16.98 -18.22
CA TRP A 227 12.80 18.43 -18.00
C TRP A 227 12.26 19.22 -19.20
N GLN A 228 12.01 18.56 -20.34
CA GLN A 228 11.30 19.15 -21.47
C GLN A 228 9.78 18.93 -21.30
N TRP A 229 9.14 19.89 -20.65
CA TRP A 229 7.75 19.76 -20.26
C TRP A 229 6.81 19.64 -21.47
N SER A 230 5.92 18.67 -21.38
CA SER A 230 4.82 18.45 -22.33
C SER A 230 3.59 19.24 -21.91
N PRO A 231 2.74 19.70 -22.82
CA PRO A 231 1.48 20.32 -22.47
C PRO A 231 0.52 19.33 -21.80
N ILE A 232 -0.49 19.85 -21.12
CA ILE A 232 -1.56 19.03 -20.55
C ILE A 232 -2.35 18.38 -21.68
N ASP A 233 -2.47 17.06 -21.63
CA ASP A 233 -3.27 16.27 -22.56
C ASP A 233 -4.41 15.56 -21.79
N LEU A 234 -5.62 16.08 -21.98
CA LEU A 234 -6.82 15.54 -21.32
C LEU A 234 -7.12 14.09 -21.70
N SER A 235 -6.71 13.65 -22.89
CA SER A 235 -6.90 12.27 -23.34
C SER A 235 -6.02 11.31 -22.53
N LEU A 236 -4.75 11.65 -22.35
CA LEU A 236 -3.82 10.87 -21.53
C LEU A 236 -4.21 10.88 -20.05
N LEU A 237 -4.62 12.03 -19.52
CA LEU A 237 -5.14 12.14 -18.15
C LEU A 237 -6.37 11.26 -17.94
N LYS A 238 -7.31 11.25 -18.90
CA LYS A 238 -8.50 10.41 -18.84
C LYS A 238 -8.15 8.90 -18.89
N GLU A 239 -7.19 8.52 -19.73
CA GLU A 239 -6.70 7.14 -19.79
C GLU A 239 -6.03 6.74 -18.46
N GLY A 240 -5.17 7.59 -17.92
CA GLY A 240 -4.54 7.38 -16.62
C GLY A 240 -5.56 7.22 -15.48
N LEU A 241 -6.58 8.07 -15.43
CA LEU A 241 -7.66 7.96 -14.45
C LEU A 241 -8.52 6.71 -14.65
N LYS A 242 -8.78 6.31 -15.89
CA LYS A 242 -9.54 5.08 -16.19
C LYS A 242 -8.86 3.83 -15.61
N ILE A 243 -7.54 3.82 -15.57
CA ILE A 243 -6.75 2.73 -14.98
C ILE A 243 -6.57 2.95 -13.47
N GLY A 244 -6.27 4.17 -13.05
CA GLY A 244 -5.90 4.50 -11.68
C GLY A 244 -7.09 4.55 -10.72
N LEU A 245 -8.22 5.09 -11.14
CA LEU A 245 -9.40 5.19 -10.27
C LEU A 245 -9.88 3.83 -9.74
N PRO A 246 -9.99 2.77 -10.57
CA PRO A 246 -10.31 1.44 -10.05
C PRO A 246 -9.27 0.90 -9.08
N ILE A 247 -7.97 1.16 -9.29
CA ILE A 247 -6.91 0.75 -8.35
C ILE A 247 -7.09 1.46 -7.01
N GLY A 248 -7.27 2.78 -7.03
CA GLY A 248 -7.49 3.58 -5.83
C GLY A 248 -8.73 3.15 -5.06
N LEU A 249 -9.85 2.92 -5.75
CA LEU A 249 -11.09 2.44 -5.15
C LEU A 249 -10.96 1.02 -4.59
N GLN A 250 -10.19 0.15 -5.24
CA GLN A 250 -9.91 -1.19 -4.72
C GLN A 250 -9.13 -1.11 -3.39
N VAL A 251 -8.07 -0.32 -3.33
CA VAL A 251 -7.27 -0.12 -2.11
C VAL A 251 -8.13 0.48 -1.01
N PHE A 252 -8.95 1.49 -1.33
CA PHE A 252 -9.88 2.09 -0.39
C PHE A 252 -10.88 1.06 0.17
N ALA A 253 -11.49 0.23 -0.69
CA ALA A 253 -12.45 -0.81 -0.29
C ALA A 253 -11.79 -1.88 0.60
N GLU A 254 -10.55 -2.26 0.34
CA GLU A 254 -9.77 -3.19 1.16
C GLU A 254 -9.49 -2.61 2.55
N VAL A 255 -9.06 -1.36 2.63
CA VAL A 255 -8.86 -0.68 3.92
C VAL A 255 -10.18 -0.52 4.68
N ALA A 256 -11.25 -0.16 3.99
CA ALA A 256 -12.58 0.02 4.58
C ALA A 256 -13.13 -1.26 5.20
N ILE A 257 -12.94 -2.42 4.56
CA ILE A 257 -13.46 -3.69 5.11
C ILE A 257 -12.79 -4.07 6.43
N PHE A 258 -11.48 -3.83 6.57
CA PHE A 258 -10.79 -4.06 7.84
C PHE A 258 -11.27 -3.11 8.93
N ALA A 259 -11.52 -1.86 8.59
CA ALA A 259 -12.09 -0.88 9.53
C ALA A 259 -13.50 -1.31 10.01
N VAL A 260 -14.36 -1.76 9.10
CA VAL A 260 -15.71 -2.22 9.44
C VAL A 260 -15.67 -3.49 10.28
N VAL A 261 -14.80 -4.45 9.96
CA VAL A 261 -14.58 -5.63 10.83
C VAL A 261 -14.12 -5.22 12.23
N GLY A 262 -13.20 -4.26 12.32
CA GLY A 262 -12.76 -3.68 13.60
C GLY A 262 -13.91 -3.09 14.42
N LEU A 263 -14.88 -2.41 13.76
CA LEU A 263 -16.08 -1.90 14.42
C LEU A 263 -16.98 -3.03 14.94
N TYR A 264 -17.15 -4.12 14.20
CA TYR A 264 -17.89 -5.28 14.68
C TYR A 264 -17.20 -5.98 15.86
N MET A 265 -15.87 -5.92 15.95
CA MET A 265 -15.13 -6.43 17.11
C MET A 265 -15.39 -5.63 18.39
N ALA A 266 -15.87 -4.39 18.30
CA ALA A 266 -16.14 -3.53 19.46
C ALA A 266 -17.20 -4.12 20.43
N LYS A 267 -18.03 -5.06 20.01
CA LYS A 267 -18.99 -5.75 20.85
C LYS A 267 -18.38 -6.81 21.79
N PHE A 268 -17.13 -7.21 21.56
CA PHE A 268 -16.40 -8.17 22.39
C PHE A 268 -15.62 -7.48 23.50
N SER A 269 -15.01 -8.27 24.40
CA SER A 269 -14.23 -7.74 25.51
C SER A 269 -13.00 -6.94 25.04
N ALA A 270 -12.51 -6.04 25.89
CA ALA A 270 -11.32 -5.26 25.61
C ALA A 270 -10.09 -6.12 25.29
N GLN A 271 -9.94 -7.27 25.97
CA GLN A 271 -8.86 -8.21 25.70
C GLN A 271 -8.97 -8.85 24.31
N ILE A 272 -10.17 -9.22 23.87
CA ILE A 272 -10.41 -9.77 22.53
C ILE A 272 -10.10 -8.71 21.47
N ILE A 273 -10.55 -7.47 21.67
CA ILE A 273 -10.26 -6.35 20.77
C ILE A 273 -8.75 -6.14 20.65
N ALA A 274 -8.04 -6.08 21.78
CA ALA A 274 -6.59 -5.89 21.80
C ALA A 274 -5.84 -7.04 21.13
N ALA A 275 -6.23 -8.28 21.36
CA ALA A 275 -5.65 -9.46 20.73
C ALA A 275 -5.90 -9.48 19.21
N HIS A 276 -7.11 -9.15 18.77
CA HIS A 276 -7.45 -9.00 17.35
C HIS A 276 -6.60 -7.93 16.67
N GLN A 277 -6.49 -6.74 17.25
CA GLN A 277 -5.69 -5.66 16.70
C GLN A 277 -4.20 -6.03 16.60
N SER A 278 -3.66 -6.71 17.60
CA SER A 278 -2.27 -7.17 17.57
C SER A 278 -2.03 -8.21 16.49
N ALA A 279 -2.93 -9.17 16.34
CA ALA A 279 -2.85 -10.18 15.29
C ALA A 279 -3.00 -9.57 13.88
N MET A 280 -3.91 -8.60 13.69
CA MET A 280 -4.09 -7.87 12.44
C MET A 280 -2.87 -7.01 12.10
N ASN A 281 -2.28 -6.35 13.08
CA ASN A 281 -1.05 -5.57 12.90
C ASN A 281 0.09 -6.44 12.36
N PHE A 282 0.28 -7.61 12.97
CA PHE A 282 1.30 -8.55 12.51
C PHE A 282 0.99 -9.13 11.13
N ALA A 283 -0.27 -9.47 10.86
CA ALA A 283 -0.71 -9.93 9.54
C ALA A 283 -0.48 -8.87 8.45
N THR A 284 -0.73 -7.60 8.75
CA THR A 284 -0.44 -6.48 7.85
C THR A 284 1.05 -6.35 7.55
N LEU A 285 1.91 -6.55 8.55
CA LEU A 285 3.36 -6.57 8.34
C LEU A 285 3.78 -7.70 7.39
N LEU A 286 3.21 -8.89 7.56
CA LEU A 286 3.47 -10.03 6.67
C LEU A 286 2.91 -9.85 5.26
N TYR A 287 1.87 -9.04 5.09
CA TYR A 287 1.33 -8.68 3.78
C TYR A 287 2.35 -7.97 2.88
N ALA A 288 3.41 -7.41 3.44
CA ALA A 288 4.51 -6.83 2.67
C ALA A 288 5.10 -7.82 1.63
N PHE A 289 5.14 -9.12 1.93
CA PHE A 289 5.64 -10.13 0.99
C PHE A 289 4.74 -10.29 -0.24
N PRO A 290 3.46 -10.66 -0.14
CA PRO A 290 2.59 -10.79 -1.31
C PRO A 290 2.37 -9.46 -2.04
N ALA A 291 2.30 -8.33 -1.33
CA ALA A 291 2.19 -7.01 -1.94
C ALA A 291 3.41 -6.65 -2.79
N SER A 292 4.61 -6.98 -2.32
CA SER A 292 5.85 -6.75 -3.08
C SER A 292 5.95 -7.65 -4.31
N VAL A 293 5.51 -8.90 -4.23
CA VAL A 293 5.39 -9.80 -5.39
C VAL A 293 4.39 -9.24 -6.40
N SER A 294 3.23 -8.76 -5.95
CA SER A 294 2.22 -8.14 -6.79
C SER A 294 2.77 -6.93 -7.55
N SER A 295 3.49 -6.05 -6.85
CA SER A 295 4.11 -4.86 -7.45
C SER A 295 5.19 -5.24 -8.47
N ALA A 296 6.05 -6.19 -8.15
CA ALA A 296 7.09 -6.68 -9.07
C ALA A 296 6.47 -7.31 -10.33
N LEU A 297 5.40 -8.09 -10.16
CA LEU A 297 4.67 -8.67 -11.28
C LEU A 297 4.03 -7.61 -12.17
N ALA A 298 3.42 -6.57 -11.59
CA ALA A 298 2.83 -5.47 -12.36
C ALA A 298 3.88 -4.81 -13.27
N ILE A 299 5.12 -4.66 -12.80
CA ILE A 299 6.22 -4.08 -13.58
C ILE A 299 6.63 -5.01 -14.73
N VAL A 300 7.02 -6.26 -14.42
CA VAL A 300 7.58 -7.16 -15.43
C VAL A 300 6.52 -7.61 -16.45
N ILE A 301 5.30 -7.89 -16.01
CA ILE A 301 4.19 -8.27 -16.90
C ILE A 301 3.83 -7.11 -17.83
N ALA A 302 3.71 -5.88 -17.32
CA ALA A 302 3.42 -4.72 -18.16
C ALA A 302 4.49 -4.52 -19.25
N TYR A 303 5.76 -4.67 -18.89
CA TYR A 303 6.85 -4.62 -19.86
C TYR A 303 6.73 -5.70 -20.94
N GLU A 304 6.54 -6.96 -20.55
CA GLU A 304 6.46 -8.08 -21.51
C GLU A 304 5.18 -8.02 -22.38
N VAL A 305 4.08 -7.51 -21.84
CA VAL A 305 2.86 -7.22 -22.60
C VAL A 305 3.14 -6.14 -23.64
N GLY A 306 3.81 -5.04 -23.25
CA GLY A 306 4.23 -3.99 -24.17
C GLY A 306 5.17 -4.50 -25.26
N ALA A 307 6.12 -5.36 -24.91
CA ALA A 307 7.07 -5.99 -25.83
C ALA A 307 6.45 -7.11 -26.70
N LYS A 308 5.17 -7.42 -26.53
CA LYS A 308 4.45 -8.49 -27.25
C LYS A 308 5.09 -9.87 -27.10
N ARG A 309 5.51 -10.25 -25.88
CA ARG A 309 6.15 -11.52 -25.56
C ARG A 309 5.27 -12.41 -24.64
N PRO A 310 4.22 -13.04 -25.16
CA PRO A 310 3.25 -13.78 -24.34
C PRO A 310 3.86 -14.97 -23.59
N GLN A 311 4.92 -15.57 -24.10
CA GLN A 311 5.62 -16.68 -23.44
C GLN A 311 6.32 -16.21 -22.17
N ASP A 312 6.95 -15.02 -22.20
CA ASP A 312 7.60 -14.42 -21.05
C ASP A 312 6.58 -13.95 -20.02
N VAL A 313 5.45 -13.39 -20.45
CA VAL A 313 4.31 -13.09 -19.58
C VAL A 313 3.86 -14.32 -18.79
N LYS A 314 3.69 -15.46 -19.47
CA LYS A 314 3.31 -16.74 -18.84
C LYS A 314 4.38 -17.23 -17.86
N ALA A 315 5.65 -17.12 -18.23
CA ALA A 315 6.77 -17.52 -17.40
C ALA A 315 6.86 -16.69 -16.11
N TYR A 316 6.81 -15.36 -16.21
CA TYR A 316 6.82 -14.48 -15.05
C TYR A 316 5.57 -14.62 -14.18
N SER A 317 4.40 -14.82 -14.78
CA SER A 317 3.16 -15.08 -14.03
C SER A 317 3.24 -16.34 -13.18
N ARG A 318 3.84 -17.41 -13.72
CA ARG A 318 4.08 -18.65 -12.98
C ARG A 318 5.14 -18.46 -11.90
N LEU A 319 6.24 -17.80 -12.24
CA LEU A 319 7.36 -17.55 -11.32
C LEU A 319 6.92 -16.72 -10.11
N GLY A 320 6.24 -15.61 -10.33
CA GLY A 320 5.77 -14.74 -9.24
C GLY A 320 4.79 -15.44 -8.32
N ARG A 321 3.87 -16.25 -8.85
CA ARG A 321 2.95 -17.05 -8.02
C ARG A 321 3.70 -18.08 -7.17
N LEU A 322 4.72 -18.75 -7.74
CA LEU A 322 5.56 -19.70 -6.99
C LEU A 322 6.37 -19.00 -5.90
N VAL A 323 6.93 -17.84 -6.18
CA VAL A 323 7.65 -17.02 -5.19
C VAL A 323 6.72 -16.60 -4.05
N ALA A 324 5.51 -16.14 -4.34
CA ALA A 324 4.53 -15.76 -3.32
C ALA A 324 4.13 -16.96 -2.44
N LEU A 325 3.87 -18.11 -3.03
CA LEU A 325 3.56 -19.34 -2.29
C LEU A 325 4.76 -19.82 -1.47
N GLY A 326 5.99 -19.68 -1.98
CA GLY A 326 7.21 -19.99 -1.24
C GLY A 326 7.35 -19.12 0.02
N PHE A 327 7.17 -17.81 -0.09
CA PHE A 327 7.16 -16.91 1.07
C PHE A 327 6.00 -17.19 2.02
N ALA A 328 4.81 -17.52 1.50
CA ALA A 328 3.70 -17.96 2.33
C ALA A 328 4.07 -19.21 3.13
N GLY A 329 4.69 -20.21 2.50
CA GLY A 329 5.18 -21.40 3.18
C GLY A 329 6.17 -21.08 4.31
N LEU A 330 7.11 -20.16 4.07
CA LEU A 330 8.06 -19.71 5.10
C LEU A 330 7.37 -18.98 6.25
N THR A 331 6.46 -18.05 5.95
CA THR A 331 5.73 -17.28 6.97
C THR A 331 4.75 -18.16 7.74
N LEU A 332 4.09 -19.11 7.09
CA LEU A 332 3.24 -20.11 7.71
C LEU A 332 4.03 -20.98 8.71
N THR A 333 5.18 -21.49 8.27
CA THR A 333 6.07 -22.30 9.12
C THR A 333 6.56 -21.49 10.32
N PHE A 334 6.99 -20.26 10.09
CA PHE A 334 7.43 -19.37 11.16
C PHE A 334 6.31 -19.11 12.18
N LEU A 335 5.13 -18.69 11.75
CA LEU A 335 4.01 -18.42 12.63
C LEU A 335 3.51 -19.67 13.37
N TYR A 336 3.49 -20.82 12.69
CA TYR A 336 3.08 -22.06 13.32
C TYR A 336 3.91 -22.38 14.58
N PHE A 337 5.23 -22.22 14.49
CA PHE A 337 6.14 -22.48 15.62
C PHE A 337 6.28 -21.32 16.61
N PHE A 338 6.19 -20.07 16.15
CA PHE A 338 6.54 -18.87 16.92
C PHE A 338 5.36 -17.96 17.28
N ARG A 339 4.11 -18.33 16.95
CA ARG A 339 2.94 -17.46 17.19
C ARG A 339 2.80 -16.99 18.65
N SER A 340 3.11 -17.84 19.63
CA SER A 340 3.09 -17.46 21.05
C SER A 340 4.18 -16.44 21.38
N LYS A 341 5.36 -16.57 20.79
CA LYS A 341 6.46 -15.61 20.96
C LYS A 341 6.14 -14.28 20.28
N VAL A 342 5.49 -14.32 19.12
CA VAL A 342 5.00 -13.12 18.44
C VAL A 342 3.92 -12.43 19.28
N ALA A 343 2.98 -13.18 19.85
CA ALA A 343 1.97 -12.62 20.76
C ALA A 343 2.60 -11.94 21.97
N TYR A 344 3.67 -12.53 22.53
CA TYR A 344 4.42 -11.98 23.66
C TYR A 344 5.05 -10.61 23.36
N LEU A 345 5.35 -10.29 22.11
CA LEU A 345 5.86 -8.97 21.72
C LEU A 345 4.85 -7.84 21.96
N TYR A 346 3.56 -8.17 21.96
CA TYR A 346 2.46 -7.19 22.09
C TYR A 346 1.93 -7.07 23.53
N GLY A 347 2.20 -8.05 24.40
CA GLY A 347 1.74 -8.02 25.78
C GLY A 347 2.20 -9.21 26.58
N ASN A 348 2.16 -9.08 27.90
CA ASN A 348 2.69 -10.07 28.86
C ASN A 348 1.59 -10.84 29.61
N ASP A 349 0.33 -10.43 29.47
CA ASP A 349 -0.78 -11.13 30.13
C ASP A 349 -1.05 -12.49 29.48
N ALA A 350 -1.21 -13.53 30.30
CA ALA A 350 -1.36 -14.91 29.82
C ALA A 350 -2.60 -15.09 28.92
N GLU A 351 -3.73 -14.49 29.30
CA GLU A 351 -4.96 -14.56 28.51
C GLU A 351 -4.84 -13.81 27.22
N PHE A 352 -4.21 -12.63 27.21
CA PHE A 352 -3.90 -11.86 26.01
C PHE A 352 -3.01 -12.65 25.03
N ILE A 353 -1.96 -13.31 25.54
CA ILE A 353 -1.05 -14.14 24.73
C ILE A 353 -1.82 -15.31 24.11
N ARG A 354 -2.69 -15.96 24.88
CA ARG A 354 -3.53 -17.06 24.42
C ARG A 354 -4.46 -16.62 23.28
N LEU A 355 -5.17 -15.52 23.48
CA LEU A 355 -6.09 -14.95 22.47
C LEU A 355 -5.36 -14.49 21.22
N THR A 356 -4.26 -13.77 21.37
CA THR A 356 -3.46 -13.28 20.23
C THR A 356 -2.86 -14.44 19.45
N SER A 357 -2.33 -15.47 20.12
CA SER A 357 -1.83 -16.69 19.47
C SER A 357 -2.93 -17.42 18.71
N HIS A 358 -4.14 -17.45 19.26
CA HIS A 358 -5.31 -18.02 18.60
C HIS A 358 -5.67 -17.26 17.31
N PHE A 359 -5.75 -15.93 17.36
CA PHE A 359 -6.00 -15.12 16.17
C PHE A 359 -4.86 -15.18 15.14
N LEU A 360 -3.61 -15.31 15.58
CA LEU A 360 -2.47 -15.54 14.69
C LEU A 360 -2.59 -16.88 13.94
N SER A 361 -3.29 -17.86 14.49
CA SER A 361 -3.61 -19.11 13.78
C SER A 361 -4.52 -18.86 12.57
N PHE A 362 -5.49 -17.94 12.67
CA PHE A 362 -6.29 -17.51 11.53
C PHE A 362 -5.46 -16.66 10.56
N ALA A 363 -4.50 -15.89 11.06
CA ALA A 363 -3.58 -15.14 10.21
C ALA A 363 -2.75 -16.05 9.29
N LEU A 364 -2.50 -17.31 9.64
CA LEU A 364 -1.89 -18.30 8.74
C LEU A 364 -2.71 -18.50 7.46
N MET A 365 -4.02 -18.75 7.62
CA MET A 365 -4.92 -18.93 6.47
C MET A 365 -5.12 -17.65 5.70
N PHE A 366 -5.15 -16.51 6.38
CA PHE A 366 -5.22 -15.19 5.78
C PHE A 366 -4.00 -14.93 4.88
N GLN A 367 -2.78 -15.23 5.34
CA GLN A 367 -1.56 -15.13 4.57
C GLN A 367 -1.55 -16.03 3.33
N LEU A 368 -2.07 -17.23 3.44
CA LEU A 368 -2.19 -18.15 2.31
C LEU A 368 -3.17 -17.59 1.26
N ALA A 369 -4.29 -17.03 1.68
CA ALA A 369 -5.26 -16.39 0.80
C ALA A 369 -4.66 -15.18 0.08
N ASP A 370 -3.92 -14.33 0.78
CA ASP A 370 -3.19 -13.20 0.21
C ASP A 370 -2.12 -13.62 -0.79
N ALA A 371 -1.33 -14.65 -0.46
CA ALA A 371 -0.30 -15.18 -1.34
C ALA A 371 -0.86 -15.79 -2.63
N PHE A 372 -2.09 -16.26 -2.61
CA PHE A 372 -2.82 -16.70 -3.80
C PHE A 372 -3.38 -15.52 -4.61
N THR A 373 -3.98 -14.53 -3.95
CA THR A 373 -4.75 -13.46 -4.59
C THR A 373 -3.87 -12.30 -5.09
N ALA A 374 -2.93 -11.82 -4.27
CA ALA A 374 -2.15 -10.63 -4.57
C ALA A 374 -1.29 -10.73 -5.86
N PRO A 375 -0.62 -11.85 -6.16
CA PRO A 375 0.11 -12.00 -7.43
C PRO A 375 -0.80 -11.87 -8.65
N ILE A 376 -2.02 -12.42 -8.59
CA ILE A 376 -2.99 -12.34 -9.68
C ILE A 376 -3.41 -10.89 -9.94
N GLN A 377 -3.64 -10.12 -8.87
CA GLN A 377 -3.91 -8.68 -8.97
C GLN A 377 -2.74 -7.94 -9.68
N GLY A 378 -1.50 -8.24 -9.31
CA GLY A 378 -0.31 -7.68 -9.96
C GLY A 378 -0.23 -7.99 -11.45
N ILE A 379 -0.51 -9.24 -11.82
CA ILE A 379 -0.52 -9.65 -13.24
C ILE A 379 -1.61 -8.88 -14.01
N LEU A 380 -2.83 -8.79 -13.48
CA LEU A 380 -3.94 -8.07 -14.11
C LEU A 380 -3.65 -6.58 -14.26
N ARG A 381 -3.01 -5.96 -13.26
CA ARG A 381 -2.52 -4.56 -13.37
C ARG A 381 -1.50 -4.42 -14.49
N GLY A 382 -0.61 -5.39 -14.68
CA GLY A 382 0.34 -5.42 -15.79
C GLY A 382 -0.32 -5.41 -17.17
N TYR A 383 -1.48 -6.06 -17.28
CA TYR A 383 -2.34 -5.99 -18.47
C TYR A 383 -3.16 -4.70 -18.59
N LYS A 384 -3.09 -3.79 -17.61
CA LYS A 384 -3.97 -2.62 -17.47
C LYS A 384 -5.45 -2.98 -17.29
N ASP A 385 -5.75 -4.23 -16.92
CA ASP A 385 -7.11 -4.65 -16.53
C ASP A 385 -7.30 -4.38 -15.04
N THR A 386 -7.95 -3.28 -14.71
CA THR A 386 -8.10 -2.81 -13.32
C THR A 386 -9.57 -2.68 -12.91
N THR A 387 -10.47 -2.37 -13.85
CA THR A 387 -11.89 -2.16 -13.57
C THR A 387 -12.59 -3.46 -13.16
N VAL A 388 -12.37 -4.54 -13.92
CA VAL A 388 -13.01 -5.83 -13.60
C VAL A 388 -12.46 -6.41 -12.29
N PRO A 389 -11.14 -6.42 -12.04
CA PRO A 389 -10.59 -6.80 -10.74
C PRO A 389 -11.13 -6.00 -9.57
N PHE A 390 -11.31 -4.70 -9.72
CA PHE A 390 -11.94 -3.87 -8.69
C PHE A 390 -13.37 -4.32 -8.37
N ILE A 391 -14.20 -4.50 -9.39
CA ILE A 391 -15.60 -4.92 -9.20
C ILE A 391 -15.65 -6.32 -8.56
N LEU A 392 -14.87 -7.27 -9.06
CA LEU A 392 -14.80 -8.62 -8.51
C LEU A 392 -14.30 -8.61 -7.05
N GLY A 393 -13.30 -7.79 -6.74
CA GLY A 393 -12.80 -7.63 -5.39
C GLY A 393 -13.84 -7.02 -4.45
N LEU A 394 -14.47 -5.92 -4.87
CA LEU A 394 -15.52 -5.28 -4.09
C LEU A 394 -16.66 -6.25 -3.77
N VAL A 395 -17.19 -6.93 -4.79
CA VAL A 395 -18.29 -7.88 -4.62
C VAL A 395 -17.84 -9.06 -3.75
N ALA A 396 -16.69 -9.69 -4.04
CA ALA A 396 -16.25 -10.86 -3.29
C ALA A 396 -15.95 -10.54 -1.83
N TYR A 397 -15.23 -9.47 -1.54
CA TYR A 397 -14.90 -9.11 -0.16
C TYR A 397 -16.15 -8.79 0.66
N TRP A 398 -17.02 -7.92 0.15
CA TRP A 398 -18.18 -7.45 0.91
C TRP A 398 -19.31 -8.46 0.96
N SER A 399 -19.58 -9.19 -0.14
CA SER A 399 -20.65 -10.20 -0.18
C SER A 399 -20.31 -11.51 0.51
N MET A 400 -19.04 -11.79 0.75
CA MET A 400 -18.61 -13.01 1.44
C MET A 400 -18.26 -12.74 2.91
N THR A 401 -17.50 -11.67 3.22
CA THR A 401 -17.01 -11.43 4.58
C THR A 401 -18.15 -11.33 5.59
N PHE A 402 -19.09 -10.42 5.38
CA PHE A 402 -20.15 -10.18 6.35
C PHE A 402 -21.23 -11.27 6.38
N PRO A 403 -21.76 -11.73 5.24
CA PRO A 403 -22.72 -12.84 5.26
C PRO A 403 -22.15 -14.11 5.91
N VAL A 404 -20.91 -14.48 5.59
CA VAL A 404 -20.25 -15.65 6.23
C VAL A 404 -20.06 -15.43 7.72
N ALA A 405 -19.58 -14.25 8.13
CA ALA A 405 -19.39 -13.92 9.53
C ALA A 405 -20.72 -13.99 10.32
N PHE A 406 -21.78 -13.37 9.77
CA PHE A 406 -23.10 -13.38 10.42
C PHE A 406 -23.74 -14.77 10.48
N LEU A 407 -23.58 -15.59 9.43
CA LEU A 407 -24.05 -16.98 9.46
C LEU A 407 -23.33 -17.81 10.50
N LEU A 408 -22.00 -17.70 10.59
CA LEU A 408 -21.20 -18.43 11.58
C LEU A 408 -21.52 -17.96 13.00
N GLU A 409 -21.70 -16.67 13.22
CA GLU A 409 -22.05 -16.12 14.52
C GLU A 409 -23.45 -16.59 14.96
N ARG A 410 -24.43 -16.57 14.07
CA ARG A 410 -25.83 -16.88 14.39
C ARG A 410 -26.11 -18.37 14.52
N PHE A 411 -25.61 -19.18 13.59
CA PHE A 411 -25.97 -20.62 13.51
C PHE A 411 -24.97 -21.52 14.20
N PHE A 412 -23.70 -21.13 14.26
CA PHE A 412 -22.62 -21.90 14.88
C PHE A 412 -22.15 -21.31 16.21
N GLN A 413 -22.76 -20.20 16.65
CA GLN A 413 -22.43 -19.50 17.88
C GLN A 413 -20.92 -19.17 18.00
N MET A 414 -20.26 -18.91 16.86
CA MET A 414 -18.87 -18.52 16.85
C MET A 414 -18.74 -17.05 17.30
N GLY A 415 -17.67 -16.78 18.01
CA GLY A 415 -17.36 -15.43 18.47
C GLY A 415 -16.59 -14.61 17.43
N PRO A 416 -15.51 -13.94 17.85
CA PRO A 416 -14.70 -13.10 16.97
C PRO A 416 -14.05 -13.86 15.80
N GLU A 417 -13.89 -15.17 15.92
CA GLU A 417 -13.35 -16.04 14.87
C GLU A 417 -14.20 -16.01 13.60
N ALA A 418 -15.50 -15.80 13.71
CA ALA A 418 -16.42 -15.70 12.58
C ALA A 418 -16.00 -14.60 11.59
N TYR A 419 -15.51 -13.48 12.10
CA TYR A 419 -15.05 -12.35 11.27
C TYR A 419 -13.73 -12.64 10.57
N TRP A 420 -12.82 -13.38 11.20
CA TRP A 420 -11.60 -13.85 10.55
C TRP A 420 -11.89 -14.83 9.41
N ILE A 421 -12.79 -15.78 9.64
CA ILE A 421 -13.22 -16.75 8.62
C ILE A 421 -13.93 -16.02 7.48
N GLY A 422 -14.76 -15.02 7.79
CA GLY A 422 -15.40 -14.16 6.81
C GLY A 422 -14.39 -13.45 5.92
N LEU A 423 -13.38 -12.79 6.49
CA LEU A 423 -12.31 -12.12 5.74
C LEU A 423 -11.52 -13.11 4.87
N ILE A 424 -11.13 -14.25 5.41
CA ILE A 424 -10.37 -15.27 4.68
C ILE A 424 -11.19 -15.78 3.49
N SER A 425 -12.47 -16.09 3.69
CA SER A 425 -13.36 -16.56 2.61
C SER A 425 -13.56 -15.50 1.53
N GLY A 426 -13.69 -14.23 1.90
CA GLY A 426 -13.78 -13.10 0.95
C GLY A 426 -12.54 -12.99 0.06
N ILE A 427 -11.35 -13.11 0.63
CA ILE A 427 -10.10 -13.05 -0.12
C ILE A 427 -9.94 -14.27 -1.03
N PHE A 428 -10.26 -15.47 -0.57
CA PHE A 428 -10.19 -16.68 -1.40
C PHE A 428 -11.16 -16.63 -2.58
N VAL A 429 -12.39 -16.23 -2.35
CA VAL A 429 -13.40 -16.10 -3.44
C VAL A 429 -12.96 -15.03 -4.44
N CYS A 430 -12.42 -13.92 -3.97
CA CYS A 430 -11.81 -12.90 -4.83
C CYS A 430 -10.68 -13.50 -5.68
N GLY A 431 -9.76 -14.23 -5.05
CA GLY A 431 -8.65 -14.88 -5.74
C GLY A 431 -9.10 -15.85 -6.84
N ILE A 432 -10.13 -16.65 -6.58
CA ILE A 432 -10.72 -17.55 -7.58
C ILE A 432 -11.32 -16.76 -8.74
N ALA A 433 -12.12 -15.73 -8.45
CA ALA A 433 -12.74 -14.88 -9.48
C ALA A 433 -11.69 -14.17 -10.35
N LEU A 434 -10.63 -13.64 -9.72
CA LEU A 434 -9.52 -13.00 -10.42
C LEU A 434 -8.71 -14.00 -11.26
N ASN A 435 -8.53 -15.22 -10.79
CA ASN A 435 -7.85 -16.26 -11.56
C ASN A 435 -8.63 -16.65 -12.83
N LEU A 436 -9.96 -16.76 -12.73
CA LEU A 436 -10.83 -16.97 -13.88
C LEU A 436 -10.74 -15.80 -14.88
N ARG A 437 -10.70 -14.57 -14.37
CA ARG A 437 -10.49 -13.38 -15.21
C ARG A 437 -9.13 -13.40 -15.89
N LEU A 438 -8.07 -13.77 -15.18
CA LEU A 438 -6.72 -13.89 -15.74
C LEU A 438 -6.65 -14.91 -16.87
N ILE A 439 -7.27 -16.08 -16.71
CA ILE A 439 -7.33 -17.11 -17.76
C ILE A 439 -8.00 -16.53 -19.01
N LYS A 440 -9.12 -15.83 -18.86
CA LYS A 440 -9.83 -15.21 -19.99
C LYS A 440 -8.98 -14.18 -20.73
N ILE A 441 -8.26 -13.30 -20.01
CA ILE A 441 -7.38 -12.30 -20.61
C ILE A 441 -6.19 -12.94 -21.30
N ALA A 442 -5.55 -13.92 -20.66
CA ALA A 442 -4.42 -14.63 -21.26
C ALA A 442 -4.78 -15.29 -22.58
N HIS A 443 -5.98 -15.88 -22.69
CA HIS A 443 -6.47 -16.45 -23.94
C HIS A 443 -6.74 -15.39 -25.01
N SER A 444 -7.34 -14.24 -24.66
CA SER A 444 -7.61 -13.17 -25.63
C SER A 444 -6.33 -12.56 -26.22
N HIS A 445 -5.27 -12.44 -25.44
CA HIS A 445 -3.97 -11.95 -25.91
C HIS A 445 -3.17 -12.99 -26.73
N LEU A 446 -3.50 -14.28 -26.62
CA LEU A 446 -2.91 -15.34 -27.44
C LEU A 446 -3.62 -15.49 -28.80
N SER A 447 -4.93 -15.11 -28.88
CA SER A 447 -5.74 -15.25 -30.09
C SER A 447 -5.65 -14.06 -31.06
N VAL A 448 -4.93 -13.01 -30.71
CA VAL A 448 -4.68 -11.82 -31.55
C VAL A 448 -3.32 -11.96 -32.30
N LYS A 449 -3.02 -13.17 -32.78
CA LYS A 449 -1.90 -13.40 -33.71
C LYS A 449 -2.41 -13.54 -35.16
#